data_ad67c3708792ce0f829140092ea4b226
#
_entry.id   ad67c3708792ce0f829140092ea4b226
#
_cell.length_a   1.000
_cell.length_b   1.000
_cell.length_c   1.000
_cell.angle_alpha   90.00
_cell.angle_beta   90.00
_cell.angle_gamma   90.00
#
_symmetry.space_group_name_H-M   'P 1'
#
loop_
_entity.id
_entity.type
_entity.pdbx_description
1 polymer ?
#
loop_
_entity_poly.entity_id
_entity_poly.type
_entity_poly.pdbx_seq_one_letter_code
_entity_poly.pdbx_strand_id
1 'polypeptide(L)'
;SKYFLVVAPGLTVRSRLQVLIPSAPGNYYDVFGVVPTGLREKLNQGKVKVVNWHALNWETPEQIAKKKGVDKRGAKSDEAYVREVLGDMAQIRNLVVINDEAHHAWRVPAESKIKGFTKEEIEEATKWVGGLDRIHRTRNIQACYDFSATPFAPTGKTSSEAALFPWIISDFGLNDAIESGLVKTPRMVIRDDALPDSKTYKSKLS
;
A
#
# COMPACT_ATOMS: atom_id res chain seq x y z
N SER A 1 -8.37 -14.96 11.04
CA SER A 1 -8.98 -15.02 9.70
C SER A 1 -8.27 -16.01 8.80
N LYS A 2 -8.97 -16.48 7.75
CA LYS A 2 -8.40 -17.30 6.67
C LYS A 2 -8.34 -16.50 5.35
N TYR A 3 -8.73 -15.25 5.38
CA TYR A 3 -8.95 -14.44 4.19
C TYR A 3 -8.19 -13.14 4.28
N PHE A 4 -7.32 -12.92 3.29
CA PHE A 4 -6.38 -11.83 3.28
C PHE A 4 -6.51 -11.04 1.98
N LEU A 5 -6.63 -9.72 2.11
CA LEU A 5 -6.55 -8.79 0.99
C LEU A 5 -5.24 -8.02 1.12
N VAL A 6 -4.35 -8.21 0.17
CA VAL A 6 -3.09 -7.47 0.09
C VAL A 6 -3.24 -6.37 -0.95
N VAL A 7 -3.00 -5.14 -0.55
CA VAL A 7 -3.08 -3.97 -1.43
C VAL A 7 -1.69 -3.41 -1.65
N ALA A 8 -1.31 -3.24 -2.90
CA ALA A 8 -0.01 -2.76 -3.32
C ALA A 8 -0.11 -1.42 -4.07
N PRO A 9 0.92 -0.57 -4.04
CA PRO A 9 0.87 0.74 -4.70
C PRO A 9 0.86 0.63 -6.23
N GLY A 10 1.50 -0.37 -6.81
CA GLY A 10 1.66 -0.48 -8.25
C GLY A 10 1.55 -1.90 -8.80
N LEU A 11 1.49 -2.01 -10.14
CA LEU A 11 1.36 -3.29 -10.84
C LEU A 11 2.60 -4.18 -10.67
N THR A 12 3.79 -3.59 -10.68
CA THR A 12 5.05 -4.33 -10.49
C THR A 12 5.13 -4.95 -9.11
N VAL A 13 4.78 -4.18 -8.06
CA VAL A 13 4.75 -4.66 -6.68
C VAL A 13 3.68 -5.73 -6.53
N ARG A 14 2.47 -5.49 -7.03
CA ARG A 14 1.40 -6.51 -7.08
C ARG A 14 1.87 -7.82 -7.70
N SER A 15 2.58 -7.75 -8.82
CA SER A 15 3.09 -8.95 -9.50
C SER A 15 4.08 -9.72 -8.62
N ARG A 16 4.98 -9.02 -7.93
CA ARG A 16 5.94 -9.63 -7.01
C ARG A 16 5.27 -10.28 -5.79
N LEU A 17 4.23 -9.64 -5.26
CA LEU A 17 3.50 -10.14 -4.09
C LEU A 17 2.62 -11.38 -4.39
N GLN A 18 2.49 -11.81 -5.64
CA GLN A 18 1.79 -13.06 -5.98
C GLN A 18 2.44 -14.29 -5.31
N VAL A 19 3.73 -14.23 -4.98
CA VAL A 19 4.43 -15.28 -4.23
C VAL A 19 3.88 -15.52 -2.82
N LEU A 20 3.06 -14.60 -2.30
CA LEU A 20 2.37 -14.72 -1.01
C LEU A 20 1.09 -15.57 -1.10
N ILE A 21 0.66 -15.98 -2.29
CA ILE A 21 -0.51 -16.86 -2.46
C ILE A 21 -0.06 -18.30 -2.20
N PRO A 22 -0.57 -18.96 -1.14
CA PRO A 22 -0.06 -20.29 -0.76
C PRO A 22 -0.24 -21.37 -1.83
N SER A 23 -1.27 -21.24 -2.67
CA SER A 23 -1.55 -22.18 -3.76
C SER A 23 -0.80 -21.87 -5.06
N ALA A 24 -0.06 -20.76 -5.13
CA ALA A 24 0.68 -20.41 -6.33
C ALA A 24 1.93 -21.27 -6.50
N PRO A 25 2.24 -21.76 -7.71
CA PRO A 25 3.52 -22.41 -7.99
C PRO A 25 4.68 -21.46 -7.65
N GLY A 26 5.70 -21.97 -6.95
CA GLY A 26 6.84 -21.15 -6.54
C GLY A 26 6.53 -20.11 -5.47
N ASN A 27 5.49 -20.35 -4.68
CA ASN A 27 5.15 -19.48 -3.55
C ASN A 27 6.32 -19.39 -2.54
N TYR A 28 6.39 -18.27 -1.86
CA TYR A 28 7.46 -17.94 -0.91
C TYR A 28 7.61 -18.99 0.19
N TYR A 29 6.51 -19.55 0.66
CA TYR A 29 6.48 -20.48 1.79
C TYR A 29 7.15 -21.81 1.46
N ASP A 30 6.97 -22.30 0.24
CA ASP A 30 7.59 -23.56 -0.23
C ASP A 30 9.03 -23.35 -0.63
N VAL A 31 9.33 -22.26 -1.37
CA VAL A 31 10.68 -21.95 -1.84
C VAL A 31 11.67 -21.79 -0.70
N PHE A 32 11.27 -21.13 0.38
CA PHE A 32 12.15 -20.82 1.52
C PHE A 32 11.93 -21.72 2.74
N GLY A 33 10.96 -22.63 2.70
CA GLY A 33 10.68 -23.55 3.80
C GLY A 33 10.33 -22.86 5.13
N VAL A 34 9.75 -21.65 5.07
CA VAL A 34 9.53 -20.79 6.24
C VAL A 34 8.39 -21.23 7.14
N VAL A 35 7.55 -22.16 6.67
CA VAL A 35 6.37 -22.61 7.42
C VAL A 35 6.64 -23.98 8.04
N PRO A 36 6.55 -24.09 9.39
CA PRO A 36 6.64 -25.38 10.07
C PRO A 36 5.64 -26.39 9.52
N THR A 37 6.02 -27.66 9.41
CA THR A 37 5.20 -28.73 8.81
C THR A 37 3.80 -28.81 9.43
N GLY A 38 3.67 -28.66 10.75
CA GLY A 38 2.37 -28.68 11.43
C GLY A 38 1.44 -27.49 11.15
N LEU A 39 1.94 -26.44 10.50
CA LEU A 39 1.15 -25.26 10.12
C LEU A 39 0.81 -25.22 8.62
N ARG A 40 1.34 -26.11 7.80
CA ARG A 40 1.11 -26.12 6.34
C ARG A 40 -0.36 -26.25 5.97
N GLU A 41 -1.09 -27.13 6.64
CA GLU A 41 -2.53 -27.27 6.40
C GLU A 41 -3.30 -25.99 6.69
N LYS A 42 -2.93 -25.28 7.77
CA LYS A 42 -3.55 -23.98 8.10
C LYS A 42 -3.23 -22.93 7.04
N LEU A 43 -2.00 -22.89 6.55
CA LEU A 43 -1.60 -21.99 5.48
C LEU A 43 -2.40 -22.27 4.20
N ASN A 44 -2.52 -23.53 3.80
CA ASN A 44 -3.22 -23.94 2.58
C ASN A 44 -4.74 -23.67 2.63
N GLN A 45 -5.31 -23.50 3.81
CA GLN A 45 -6.71 -23.05 3.99
C GLN A 45 -6.86 -21.54 3.81
N GLY A 46 -5.75 -20.78 3.80
CA GLY A 46 -5.74 -19.35 3.62
C GLY A 46 -6.02 -18.95 2.17
N LYS A 47 -6.89 -17.98 1.98
CA LYS A 47 -7.09 -17.33 0.68
C LYS A 47 -6.48 -15.95 0.72
N VAL A 48 -5.56 -15.69 -0.19
CA VAL A 48 -4.88 -14.42 -0.35
C VAL A 48 -5.26 -13.82 -1.70
N LYS A 49 -5.77 -12.61 -1.70
CA LYS A 49 -6.01 -11.83 -2.92
C LYS A 49 -5.08 -10.62 -2.91
N VAL A 50 -4.28 -10.50 -3.95
CA VAL A 50 -3.36 -9.37 -4.14
C VAL A 50 -3.90 -8.46 -5.22
N VAL A 51 -4.12 -7.21 -4.86
CA VAL A 51 -4.60 -6.16 -5.77
C VAL A 51 -3.67 -4.95 -5.72
N ASN A 52 -3.76 -4.07 -6.71
CA ASN A 52 -3.22 -2.72 -6.58
C ASN A 52 -4.35 -1.76 -6.18
N TRP A 53 -4.01 -0.57 -5.69
CA TRP A 53 -5.00 0.39 -5.22
C TRP A 53 -6.00 0.82 -6.31
N HIS A 54 -5.64 0.76 -7.59
CA HIS A 54 -6.56 1.05 -8.68
C HIS A 54 -7.78 0.11 -8.72
N ALA A 55 -7.63 -1.13 -8.24
CA ALA A 55 -8.75 -2.06 -8.10
C ALA A 55 -9.75 -1.59 -7.03
N LEU A 56 -9.32 -0.73 -6.10
CA LEU A 56 -10.18 -0.11 -5.09
C LEU A 56 -10.84 1.17 -5.60
N ASN A 57 -10.67 1.53 -6.88
CA ASN A 57 -11.24 2.75 -7.44
C ASN A 57 -12.77 2.73 -7.36
N TRP A 58 -13.34 3.88 -7.06
CA TRP A 58 -14.78 4.10 -7.00
C TRP A 58 -15.10 5.52 -7.44
N GLU A 59 -16.34 5.75 -7.85
CA GLU A 59 -16.79 7.06 -8.34
C GLU A 59 -17.65 7.75 -7.29
N THR A 60 -17.37 9.02 -7.04
CA THR A 60 -18.23 9.84 -6.20
C THR A 60 -19.51 10.23 -6.96
N PRO A 61 -20.60 10.55 -6.24
CA PRO A 61 -21.82 11.06 -6.88
C PRO A 61 -21.56 12.25 -7.81
N GLU A 62 -20.63 13.14 -7.46
CA GLU A 62 -20.27 14.30 -8.26
C GLU A 62 -19.52 13.89 -9.55
N GLN A 63 -18.67 12.89 -9.49
CA GLN A 63 -17.98 12.35 -10.66
C GLN A 63 -18.97 11.70 -11.62
N ILE A 64 -19.95 10.97 -11.08
CA ILE A 64 -21.02 10.34 -11.87
C ILE A 64 -21.92 11.40 -12.52
N ALA A 65 -22.31 12.44 -11.77
CA ALA A 65 -23.14 13.53 -12.28
C ALA A 65 -22.47 14.31 -13.43
N LYS A 66 -21.13 14.38 -13.44
CA LYS A 66 -20.35 15.05 -14.49
C LYS A 66 -20.18 14.21 -15.77
N LYS A 67 -20.46 12.92 -15.73
CA LYS A 67 -20.37 12.06 -16.93
C LYS A 67 -21.48 12.41 -17.91
N LYS A 68 -21.09 12.96 -19.06
CA LYS A 68 -21.98 13.20 -20.21
C LYS A 68 -22.21 11.87 -20.93
N GLY A 69 -23.11 11.04 -20.45
CA GLY A 69 -23.41 9.76 -21.10
C GLY A 69 -24.65 9.10 -20.55
N VAL A 70 -25.20 8.15 -21.32
CA VAL A 70 -26.49 7.51 -21.13
C VAL A 70 -26.59 6.59 -19.91
N ASP A 71 -25.51 6.36 -19.18
CA ASP A 71 -25.54 5.46 -18.02
C ASP A 71 -26.04 6.17 -16.75
N LYS A 72 -27.38 6.20 -16.62
CA LYS A 72 -28.08 6.79 -15.46
C LYS A 72 -28.12 5.89 -14.22
N ARG A 73 -27.34 4.80 -14.17
CA ARG A 73 -27.40 3.82 -13.08
C ARG A 73 -26.84 4.29 -11.75
N GLY A 74 -26.41 5.53 -11.63
CA GLY A 74 -25.92 6.08 -10.36
C GLY A 74 -24.65 5.42 -9.82
N ALA A 75 -24.27 5.77 -8.59
CA ALA A 75 -23.13 5.14 -7.90
C ALA A 75 -23.41 3.66 -7.64
N LYS A 76 -22.41 2.81 -7.90
CA LYS A 76 -22.49 1.40 -7.51
C LYS A 76 -22.74 1.29 -5.99
N SER A 77 -23.68 0.45 -5.59
CA SER A 77 -23.86 0.12 -4.17
C SER A 77 -22.59 -0.51 -3.61
N ASP A 78 -22.38 -0.41 -2.31
CA ASP A 78 -21.22 -1.02 -1.65
C ASP A 78 -21.18 -2.55 -1.90
N GLU A 79 -22.34 -3.20 -1.99
CA GLU A 79 -22.42 -4.62 -2.33
C GLU A 79 -21.96 -4.93 -3.77
N ALA A 80 -22.36 -4.13 -4.74
CA ALA A 80 -21.92 -4.28 -6.13
C ALA A 80 -20.42 -4.00 -6.28
N TYR A 81 -19.92 -2.98 -5.58
CA TYR A 81 -18.51 -2.64 -5.51
C TYR A 81 -17.68 -3.80 -4.94
N VAL A 82 -18.10 -4.35 -3.82
CA VAL A 82 -17.37 -5.44 -3.15
C VAL A 82 -17.34 -6.71 -3.99
N ARG A 83 -18.42 -7.03 -4.72
CA ARG A 83 -18.43 -8.16 -5.66
C ARG A 83 -17.38 -7.99 -6.76
N GLU A 84 -17.22 -6.79 -7.26
CA GLU A 84 -16.22 -6.49 -8.30
C GLU A 84 -14.79 -6.57 -7.75
N VAL A 85 -14.53 -5.94 -6.61
CA VAL A 85 -13.18 -5.89 -6.02
C VAL A 85 -12.74 -7.24 -5.48
N LEU A 86 -13.59 -7.91 -4.71
CA LEU A 86 -13.23 -9.16 -4.04
C LEU A 86 -13.44 -10.41 -4.91
N GLY A 87 -14.32 -10.36 -5.92
CA GLY A 87 -14.57 -11.48 -6.81
C GLY A 87 -15.03 -12.74 -6.05
N ASP A 88 -14.25 -13.80 -6.13
CA ASP A 88 -14.51 -15.07 -5.44
C ASP A 88 -14.54 -14.95 -3.90
N MET A 89 -13.95 -13.91 -3.35
CA MET A 89 -13.98 -13.59 -1.93
C MET A 89 -15.16 -12.65 -1.54
N ALA A 90 -16.05 -12.31 -2.46
CA ALA A 90 -17.07 -11.28 -2.24
C ALA A 90 -18.10 -11.62 -1.13
N GLN A 91 -18.30 -12.89 -0.80
CA GLN A 91 -19.22 -13.32 0.25
C GLN A 91 -18.55 -13.50 1.62
N ILE A 92 -17.24 -13.30 1.68
CA ILE A 92 -16.46 -13.57 2.87
C ILE A 92 -16.54 -12.39 3.81
N ARG A 93 -16.60 -12.66 5.12
CA ARG A 93 -16.58 -11.67 6.19
C ARG A 93 -15.33 -11.80 7.04
N ASN A 94 -15.01 -10.74 7.77
CA ASN A 94 -13.88 -10.69 8.70
C ASN A 94 -12.52 -10.87 7.99
N LEU A 95 -12.32 -10.08 6.94
CA LEU A 95 -11.08 -10.01 6.19
C LEU A 95 -9.94 -9.41 7.04
N VAL A 96 -8.74 -9.87 6.79
CA VAL A 96 -7.52 -9.16 7.17
C VAL A 96 -6.99 -8.42 5.95
N VAL A 97 -6.69 -7.15 6.12
CA VAL A 97 -6.08 -6.31 5.08
C VAL A 97 -4.62 -6.10 5.41
N ILE A 98 -3.78 -6.15 4.39
CA ILE A 98 -2.37 -5.83 4.45
C ILE A 98 -2.12 -4.77 3.38
N ASN A 99 -1.71 -3.58 3.79
CA ASN A 99 -1.31 -2.51 2.89
C ASN A 99 0.21 -2.47 2.80
N ASP A 100 0.72 -2.65 1.60
CA ASP A 100 2.14 -2.44 1.30
C ASP A 100 2.35 -0.98 0.86
N GLU A 101 3.44 -0.37 1.27
CA GLU A 101 3.72 1.07 1.12
C GLU A 101 2.55 1.95 1.65
N ALA A 102 2.11 1.63 2.84
CA ALA A 102 0.88 2.18 3.44
C ALA A 102 0.91 3.70 3.65
N HIS A 103 2.07 4.35 3.52
CA HIS A 103 2.17 5.81 3.51
C HIS A 103 1.42 6.47 2.34
N HIS A 104 1.01 5.70 1.33
CA HIS A 104 0.08 6.16 0.28
C HIS A 104 -1.40 6.10 0.72
N ALA A 105 -1.74 5.31 1.75
CA ALA A 105 -3.11 5.04 2.17
C ALA A 105 -3.50 5.83 3.43
N TRP A 106 -3.71 7.13 3.29
CA TRP A 106 -4.08 8.01 4.42
C TRP A 106 -5.42 8.71 4.21
N ARG A 107 -6.06 9.14 5.31
CA ARG A 107 -7.34 9.85 5.25
C ARG A 107 -7.11 11.31 4.88
N VAL A 108 -7.63 11.67 3.72
CA VAL A 108 -7.61 13.06 3.25
C VAL A 108 -8.64 13.86 4.05
N PRO A 109 -8.22 14.94 4.77
CA PRO A 109 -9.15 15.82 5.45
C PRO A 109 -10.11 16.51 4.47
N ALA A 110 -11.40 16.60 4.82
CA ALA A 110 -12.48 17.08 3.93
C ALA A 110 -12.29 18.53 3.43
N GLU A 111 -11.51 19.35 4.11
CA GLU A 111 -11.42 20.80 3.86
C GLU A 111 -10.09 21.25 3.25
N SER A 112 -9.21 20.36 2.80
CA SER A 112 -7.83 20.74 2.62
C SER A 112 -7.34 20.76 1.18
N LYS A 113 -6.83 21.91 0.80
CA LYS A 113 -5.69 21.98 -0.11
C LYS A 113 -4.46 21.61 0.71
N ILE A 114 -4.09 20.34 0.71
CA ILE A 114 -2.90 19.88 1.43
C ILE A 114 -1.69 20.34 0.63
N LYS A 115 -0.91 21.23 1.23
CA LYS A 115 0.34 21.69 0.61
C LYS A 115 1.36 20.56 0.62
N GLY A 116 2.09 20.40 -0.47
CA GLY A 116 3.18 19.43 -0.59
C GLY A 116 2.79 18.08 -1.20
N PHE A 117 1.52 17.88 -1.56
CA PHE A 117 1.05 16.67 -2.22
C PHE A 117 0.46 16.98 -3.60
N THR A 118 0.71 16.08 -4.54
CA THR A 118 0.13 16.15 -5.87
C THR A 118 -1.36 15.77 -5.84
N LYS A 119 -2.09 16.10 -6.90
CA LYS A 119 -3.49 15.68 -7.04
C LYS A 119 -3.61 14.16 -7.12
N GLU A 120 -2.64 13.53 -7.75
CA GLU A 120 -2.54 12.09 -7.92
C GLU A 120 -2.37 11.37 -6.58
N GLU A 121 -1.49 11.85 -5.71
CA GLU A 121 -1.30 11.29 -4.36
C GLU A 121 -2.55 11.43 -3.49
N ILE A 122 -3.23 12.57 -3.58
CA ILE A 122 -4.49 12.80 -2.86
C ILE A 122 -5.60 11.87 -3.41
N GLU A 123 -5.66 11.68 -4.72
CA GLU A 123 -6.62 10.77 -5.34
C GLU A 123 -6.33 9.33 -4.93
N GLU A 124 -5.09 8.89 -5.00
CA GLU A 124 -4.64 7.56 -4.57
C GLU A 124 -5.06 7.29 -3.13
N ALA A 125 -4.69 8.16 -2.19
CA ALA A 125 -5.05 8.03 -0.78
C ALA A 125 -6.57 7.96 -0.58
N THR A 126 -7.33 8.86 -1.24
CA THR A 126 -8.79 8.91 -1.14
C THR A 126 -9.44 7.64 -1.66
N LYS A 127 -8.99 7.13 -2.81
CA LYS A 127 -9.56 5.93 -3.43
C LYS A 127 -9.21 4.68 -2.65
N TRP A 128 -7.98 4.57 -2.19
CA TRP A 128 -7.50 3.44 -1.41
C TRP A 128 -8.29 3.30 -0.10
N VAL A 129 -8.25 4.32 0.74
CA VAL A 129 -8.94 4.28 2.04
C VAL A 129 -10.45 4.21 1.88
N GLY A 130 -11.04 4.99 0.96
CA GLY A 130 -12.49 4.95 0.70
C GLY A 130 -12.95 3.60 0.16
N GLY A 131 -12.15 2.92 -0.63
CA GLY A 131 -12.41 1.56 -1.09
C GLY A 131 -12.40 0.54 0.06
N LEU A 132 -11.43 0.63 0.96
CA LEU A 132 -11.39 -0.20 2.17
C LEU A 132 -12.57 0.08 3.10
N ASP A 133 -12.99 1.33 3.25
CA ASP A 133 -14.18 1.69 4.04
C ASP A 133 -15.46 1.03 3.49
N ARG A 134 -15.62 0.96 2.17
CA ARG A 134 -16.74 0.26 1.52
C ARG A 134 -16.72 -1.24 1.80
N ILE A 135 -15.55 -1.84 1.73
CA ILE A 135 -15.37 -3.27 2.08
C ILE A 135 -15.67 -3.47 3.56
N HIS A 136 -15.19 -2.60 4.44
CA HIS A 136 -15.42 -2.71 5.89
C HIS A 136 -16.91 -2.65 6.24
N ARG A 137 -17.67 -1.71 5.68
CA ARG A 137 -19.10 -1.58 5.92
C ARG A 137 -19.91 -2.83 5.56
N THR A 138 -19.49 -3.54 4.52
CA THR A 138 -20.25 -4.69 3.99
C THR A 138 -19.74 -6.04 4.45
N ARG A 139 -18.42 -6.18 4.66
CA ARG A 139 -17.76 -7.47 4.91
C ARG A 139 -17.00 -7.53 6.23
N ASN A 140 -16.88 -6.43 6.92
CA ASN A 140 -16.07 -6.25 8.13
C ASN A 140 -14.57 -6.57 7.87
N ILE A 141 -13.72 -5.59 8.03
CA ILE A 141 -12.27 -5.75 8.10
C ILE A 141 -11.94 -5.98 9.58
N GLN A 142 -11.46 -7.17 9.91
CA GLN A 142 -11.12 -7.57 11.27
C GLN A 142 -9.84 -6.89 11.76
N ALA A 143 -8.87 -6.76 10.88
CA ALA A 143 -7.59 -6.09 11.15
C ALA A 143 -7.04 -5.52 9.85
N CYS A 144 -6.31 -4.41 9.97
CA CYS A 144 -5.55 -3.79 8.90
C CYS A 144 -4.11 -3.64 9.38
N TYR A 145 -3.18 -4.19 8.62
CA TYR A 145 -1.74 -4.11 8.88
C TYR A 145 -1.10 -3.28 7.79
N ASP A 146 -0.45 -2.23 8.19
CA ASP A 146 0.20 -1.25 7.34
C ASP A 146 1.71 -1.45 7.38
N PHE A 147 2.31 -1.71 6.22
CA PHE A 147 3.75 -1.84 6.05
C PHE A 147 4.27 -0.64 5.28
N SER A 148 5.29 0.01 5.80
CA SER A 148 5.92 1.16 5.13
C SER A 148 7.35 1.34 5.61
N ALA A 149 8.24 1.69 4.69
CA ALA A 149 9.58 2.14 5.02
C ALA A 149 9.59 3.59 5.51
N THR A 150 8.54 4.35 5.23
CA THR A 150 8.36 5.76 5.59
C THR A 150 6.99 5.97 6.24
N PRO A 151 6.81 5.56 7.52
CA PRO A 151 5.50 5.53 8.17
C PRO A 151 5.02 6.94 8.59
N PHE A 152 4.89 7.82 7.62
CA PHE A 152 4.46 9.21 7.82
C PHE A 152 3.19 9.50 7.03
N ALA A 153 2.29 10.25 7.64
CA ALA A 153 1.07 10.74 7.03
C ALA A 153 0.95 12.26 7.15
N PRO A 154 0.28 12.93 6.22
CA PRO A 154 0.04 14.37 6.30
C PRO A 154 -0.76 14.75 7.55
N THR A 155 -0.34 15.79 8.27
CA THR A 155 -0.97 16.20 9.54
C THR A 155 -2.04 17.26 9.41
N GLY A 156 -2.33 17.83 8.24
CA GLY A 156 -3.40 18.83 8.09
C GLY A 156 -3.07 20.08 7.31
N LYS A 157 -3.91 21.10 7.45
CA LYS A 157 -4.12 22.23 6.54
C LYS A 157 -2.92 23.16 6.32
N THR A 158 -1.97 23.23 7.21
CA THR A 158 -0.95 24.29 7.22
C THR A 158 0.48 23.77 7.34
N SER A 159 0.67 22.53 7.68
CA SER A 159 2.00 21.93 7.87
C SER A 159 2.41 21.13 6.64
N SER A 160 3.58 21.45 6.09
CA SER A 160 4.29 20.57 5.18
C SER A 160 4.94 19.40 5.93
N GLU A 161 4.74 19.31 7.25
CA GLU A 161 5.28 18.28 8.10
C GLU A 161 4.36 17.06 8.06
N ALA A 162 4.92 15.92 7.70
CA ALA A 162 4.28 14.63 7.87
C ALA A 162 4.44 14.18 9.32
N ALA A 163 3.37 13.67 9.91
CA ALA A 163 3.46 13.05 11.23
C ALA A 163 3.70 11.55 11.09
N LEU A 164 4.49 11.03 12.00
CA LEU A 164 4.64 9.59 12.18
C LEU A 164 3.28 8.93 12.40
N PHE A 165 3.08 7.73 11.90
CA PHE A 165 1.88 6.95 12.19
C PHE A 165 1.66 6.86 13.71
N PRO A 166 0.43 7.06 14.19
CA PRO A 166 0.18 7.18 15.63
C PRO A 166 0.39 5.87 16.40
N TRP A 167 0.44 4.75 15.69
CA TRP A 167 0.60 3.44 16.30
C TRP A 167 1.51 2.56 15.43
N ILE A 168 2.74 2.38 15.91
CA ILE A 168 3.75 1.49 15.30
C ILE A 168 3.91 0.28 16.22
N ILE A 169 3.62 -0.91 15.70
CA ILE A 169 3.70 -2.16 16.45
C ILE A 169 5.14 -2.70 16.46
N SER A 170 5.83 -2.52 15.34
CA SER A 170 7.20 -2.97 15.15
C SER A 170 7.88 -2.07 14.15
N ASP A 171 9.13 -1.75 14.40
CA ASP A 171 10.00 -1.06 13.45
C ASP A 171 11.30 -1.86 13.27
N PHE A 172 11.91 -1.68 12.11
CA PHE A 172 13.22 -2.20 11.79
C PHE A 172 13.95 -1.11 10.98
N GLY A 173 14.73 -0.32 11.70
CA GLY A 173 15.35 0.88 11.16
C GLY A 173 16.54 0.58 10.24
N LEU A 174 17.03 1.64 9.58
CA LEU A 174 18.20 1.53 8.71
C LEU A 174 19.44 1.03 9.47
N ASN A 175 19.62 1.46 10.72
CA ASN A 175 20.74 1.01 11.56
C ASN A 175 20.66 -0.48 11.83
N ASP A 176 19.46 -0.98 12.18
CA ASP A 176 19.24 -2.42 12.41
C ASP A 176 19.52 -3.23 11.13
N ALA A 177 19.12 -2.69 9.97
CA ALA A 177 19.35 -3.33 8.68
C ALA A 177 20.84 -3.37 8.31
N ILE A 178 21.61 -2.32 8.64
CA ILE A 178 23.07 -2.27 8.43
C ILE A 178 23.77 -3.25 9.37
N GLU A 179 23.43 -3.24 10.66
CA GLU A 179 24.01 -4.13 11.67
C GLU A 179 23.72 -5.61 11.39
N SER A 180 22.53 -5.90 10.86
CA SER A 180 22.13 -7.25 10.45
C SER A 180 22.73 -7.68 9.10
N GLY A 181 23.49 -6.80 8.42
CA GLY A 181 24.11 -7.10 7.14
C GLY A 181 23.13 -7.17 5.95
N LEU A 182 21.89 -6.75 6.13
CA LEU A 182 20.87 -6.72 5.07
C LEU A 182 21.05 -5.56 4.10
N VAL A 183 21.66 -4.49 4.55
CA VAL A 183 21.93 -3.28 3.77
C VAL A 183 23.40 -2.94 3.85
N LYS A 184 23.99 -2.51 2.74
CA LYS A 184 25.39 -2.02 2.70
C LYS A 184 25.51 -0.72 3.49
N THR A 185 26.58 -0.58 4.25
CA THR A 185 26.90 0.67 4.93
C THR A 185 27.00 1.81 3.92
N PRO A 186 26.28 2.92 4.13
CA PRO A 186 26.37 4.10 3.27
C PRO A 186 27.81 4.62 3.22
N ARG A 187 28.29 4.95 2.04
CA ARG A 187 29.57 5.62 1.86
C ARG A 187 29.32 7.05 1.44
N MET A 188 29.82 7.99 2.23
CA MET A 188 29.79 9.40 1.91
C MET A 188 31.10 9.78 1.26
N VAL A 189 31.04 10.31 0.04
CA VAL A 189 32.19 10.89 -0.64
C VAL A 189 32.27 12.37 -0.24
N ILE A 190 33.24 12.72 0.58
CA ILE A 190 33.53 14.10 0.89
C ILE A 190 34.41 14.61 -0.24
N ARG A 191 33.96 15.63 -0.94
CA ARG A 191 34.76 16.37 -1.94
C ARG A 191 35.26 17.63 -1.33
N ASP A 192 36.55 17.83 -1.43
CA ASP A 192 37.16 19.12 -1.14
C ASP A 192 37.05 20.00 -2.41
N ASP A 193 36.03 20.84 -2.44
CA ASP A 193 35.79 21.76 -3.56
C ASP A 193 36.81 22.90 -3.61
N ALA A 194 37.76 22.99 -2.64
CA ALA A 194 38.87 23.94 -2.65
C ALA A 194 40.02 23.51 -3.57
N LEU A 195 40.00 22.25 -4.05
CA LEU A 195 41.02 21.80 -5.01
C LEU A 195 40.74 22.38 -6.41
N PRO A 196 41.79 22.90 -7.12
CA PRO A 196 41.66 23.53 -8.44
C PRO A 196 40.98 22.67 -9.50
N ASP A 197 41.05 21.33 -9.36
CA ASP A 197 40.51 20.36 -10.31
C ASP A 197 39.09 19.88 -9.97
N SER A 198 38.43 20.42 -8.95
CA SER A 198 37.10 20.02 -8.53
C SER A 198 36.03 20.17 -9.64
N LYS A 199 36.24 21.14 -10.55
CA LYS A 199 35.35 21.36 -11.70
C LYS A 199 35.40 20.25 -12.74
N THR A 200 36.52 19.55 -12.87
CA THR A 200 36.72 18.47 -13.84
C THR A 200 36.08 17.17 -13.41
N TYR A 201 35.91 16.96 -12.10
CA TYR A 201 35.26 15.80 -11.55
C TYR A 201 33.72 15.84 -11.64
N LYS A 202 33.10 17.01 -11.64
CA LYS A 202 31.65 17.18 -11.78
C LYS A 202 31.11 16.66 -13.11
N SER A 203 31.92 16.69 -14.18
CA SER A 203 31.50 16.26 -15.52
C SER A 203 31.64 14.76 -15.79
N LYS A 204 32.23 13.99 -14.88
CA LYS A 204 32.47 12.55 -15.06
C LYS A 204 31.49 11.66 -14.32
N LEU A 205 30.48 12.23 -13.62
CA LEU A 205 29.48 11.52 -12.82
C LEU A 205 28.04 11.87 -13.22
N SER A 206 27.85 12.47 -14.39
CA SER A 206 26.54 12.64 -15.03
C SER A 206 26.27 11.51 -16.00
#